data_66ecb6bcd4dd31502971bb3b4d09cae2
#
_entry.id   66ecb6bcd4dd31502971bb3b4d09cae2
#
_cell.length_a   1.000
_cell.length_b   1.000
_cell.length_c   1.000
_cell.angle_alpha   90.00
_cell.angle_beta   90.00
_cell.angle_gamma   90.00
#
_symmetry.space_group_name_H-M   'P 1'
#
loop_
_entity.id
_entity.type
_entity.pdbx_description
1 polymer ?
#
loop_
_entity_poly.entity_id
_entity_poly.type
_entity_poly.pdbx_seq_one_letter_code
_entity_poly.pdbx_strand_id
1 'polypeptide(L)'
;MYAGRYLTSHDIVFTMFPLFFRKSEPKMVDLSNIQAVLFDLDGTLIDVDMNLFVPSYLRRLTEQMRDQVNPVDATQALHRAVAEMFANTDASRTLEAILLEVLHTDLGISPEQYAEYLERFCQHDLEALRPLVTGHPLSSQLIESSLSRGWKVVLATNPIFPRVAIDARLAWAELDGDAFHHVTAYETAHFCKPSPVFFEEILERLQVPAEACLMVGNDALHDLSASQVGMQTCLLTPWCIKRAGARFKADWEGDHEELLSLIESEGLLSA
;
A
#
# COMPACT_ATOMS: atom_id res chain seq x y z
N MET A 1 67.75 25.78 40.94
CA MET A 1 68.35 24.62 40.32
C MET A 1 67.47 23.44 40.57
N TYR A 2 66.59 23.11 39.66
CA TYR A 2 65.96 21.81 39.54
C TYR A 2 65.57 21.59 38.06
N ALA A 3 66.20 20.60 37.45
CA ALA A 3 66.00 20.22 36.04
C ALA A 3 64.76 19.39 35.91
N GLY A 4 63.80 19.89 35.15
CA GLY A 4 62.63 19.11 34.71
C GLY A 4 63.00 18.24 33.52
N ARG A 5 62.85 16.95 33.65
CA ARG A 5 62.98 15.98 32.53
C ARG A 5 61.68 15.98 31.72
N TYR A 6 61.79 16.25 30.43
CA TYR A 6 60.74 16.03 29.44
C TYR A 6 60.63 14.52 29.17
N LEU A 7 59.41 13.96 29.36
CA LEU A 7 59.04 12.62 28.88
C LEU A 7 58.59 12.75 27.44
N THR A 8 59.29 12.07 26.56
CA THR A 8 59.01 11.93 25.14
C THR A 8 57.86 10.96 24.93
N SER A 9 56.93 11.35 24.05
CA SER A 9 55.85 10.56 23.49
C SER A 9 56.42 9.39 22.68
N HIS A 10 56.16 8.14 23.06
CA HIS A 10 56.11 6.98 22.16
C HIS A 10 55.34 5.86 22.86
N ASP A 11 54.53 5.15 22.05
CA ASP A 11 53.91 3.87 22.37
C ASP A 11 52.54 3.87 23.09
N ILE A 12 51.51 4.40 22.37
CA ILE A 12 50.17 3.85 22.50
C ILE A 12 49.85 3.16 21.20
N VAL A 13 50.10 1.85 21.17
CA VAL A 13 49.64 0.93 20.10
C VAL A 13 48.14 0.77 20.30
N PHE A 14 47.34 1.51 19.51
CA PHE A 14 45.93 1.25 19.36
C PHE A 14 45.76 -0.03 18.53
N THR A 15 45.53 -1.13 19.21
CA THR A 15 45.05 -2.35 18.57
C THR A 15 43.63 -2.09 18.09
N MET A 16 43.48 -1.65 16.83
CA MET A 16 42.21 -1.60 16.14
C MET A 16 41.77 -3.06 15.96
N PHE A 17 40.85 -3.52 16.83
CA PHE A 17 40.01 -4.68 16.50
C PHE A 17 39.11 -4.24 15.33
N PRO A 18 39.13 -4.92 14.19
CA PRO A 18 38.14 -4.68 13.15
C PRO A 18 36.78 -5.09 13.74
N LEU A 19 35.93 -4.13 14.01
CA LEU A 19 34.50 -4.36 14.16
C LEU A 19 34.01 -4.96 12.83
N PHE A 20 34.04 -6.30 12.77
CA PHE A 20 33.28 -7.00 11.75
C PHE A 20 31.80 -6.64 11.97
N PHE A 21 31.33 -5.59 11.32
CA PHE A 21 29.92 -5.48 10.98
C PHE A 21 29.60 -6.72 10.15
N ARG A 22 29.12 -7.76 10.80
CA ARG A 22 28.41 -8.83 10.11
C ARG A 22 27.27 -8.12 9.37
N LYS A 23 27.43 -7.86 8.05
CA LYS A 23 26.27 -7.67 7.18
C LYS A 23 25.40 -8.88 7.46
N SER A 24 24.27 -8.68 8.12
CA SER A 24 23.24 -9.70 8.16
C SER A 24 22.98 -10.03 6.69
N GLU A 25 23.20 -11.29 6.33
CA GLU A 25 22.77 -11.77 5.02
C GLU A 25 21.32 -11.36 4.84
N PRO A 26 20.93 -10.88 3.65
CA PRO A 26 19.52 -10.55 3.41
C PRO A 26 18.73 -11.81 3.75
N LYS A 27 17.74 -11.67 4.64
CA LYS A 27 16.85 -12.75 4.98
C LYS A 27 16.12 -13.09 3.68
N MET A 28 16.37 -14.27 3.11
CA MET A 28 15.65 -14.69 1.92
C MET A 28 14.18 -14.91 2.31
N VAL A 29 13.26 -14.34 1.53
CA VAL A 29 11.85 -14.66 1.63
C VAL A 29 11.67 -16.17 1.46
N ASP A 30 10.97 -16.80 2.37
CA ASP A 30 10.62 -18.22 2.32
C ASP A 30 9.17 -18.38 1.82
N LEU A 31 9.01 -18.77 0.57
CA LEU A 31 7.72 -18.95 -0.06
C LEU A 31 7.10 -20.35 0.17
N SER A 32 7.82 -21.26 0.83
CA SER A 32 7.40 -22.68 0.99
C SER A 32 6.09 -22.84 1.76
N ASN A 33 5.79 -21.93 2.68
CA ASN A 33 4.60 -21.97 3.54
C ASN A 33 3.58 -20.88 3.23
N ILE A 34 3.77 -20.10 2.17
CA ILE A 34 2.85 -19.02 1.81
C ILE A 34 1.50 -19.59 1.34
N GLN A 35 0.42 -19.02 1.87
CA GLN A 35 -0.97 -19.35 1.56
C GLN A 35 -1.72 -18.15 0.98
N ALA A 36 -1.22 -16.93 1.20
CA ALA A 36 -1.81 -15.73 0.64
C ALA A 36 -0.74 -14.70 0.26
N VAL A 37 -1.00 -13.98 -0.84
CA VAL A 37 -0.23 -12.81 -1.24
C VAL A 37 -1.15 -11.59 -1.28
N LEU A 38 -0.67 -10.51 -0.66
CA LEU A 38 -1.33 -9.22 -0.65
C LEU A 38 -0.54 -8.29 -1.58
N PHE A 39 -1.15 -7.83 -2.65
CA PHE A 39 -0.56 -6.83 -3.53
C PHE A 39 -1.10 -5.44 -3.21
N ASP A 40 -0.24 -4.46 -3.09
CA ASP A 40 -0.65 -3.07 -3.25
C ASP A 40 -1.03 -2.81 -4.71
N LEU A 41 -1.66 -1.67 -5.00
CA LEU A 41 -2.12 -1.32 -6.34
C LEU A 41 -1.20 -0.29 -6.99
N ASP A 42 -1.17 0.92 -6.43
CA ASP A 42 -0.61 2.12 -7.05
C ASP A 42 0.93 2.14 -6.97
N GLY A 43 1.60 1.95 -8.10
CA GLY A 43 3.06 1.77 -8.19
C GLY A 43 3.52 0.34 -7.94
N THR A 44 2.59 -0.61 -7.83
CA THR A 44 2.82 -2.04 -7.63
C THR A 44 2.26 -2.85 -8.80
N LEU A 45 0.95 -2.93 -8.94
CA LEU A 45 0.30 -3.60 -10.08
C LEU A 45 -0.02 -2.64 -11.23
N ILE A 46 -0.12 -1.37 -10.95
CA ILE A 46 -0.38 -0.32 -11.95
C ILE A 46 0.64 0.81 -11.82
N ASP A 47 1.02 1.38 -12.95
CA ASP A 47 1.83 2.57 -13.04
C ASP A 47 0.90 3.78 -13.04
N VAL A 48 0.96 4.57 -11.97
CA VAL A 48 0.15 5.78 -11.78
C VAL A 48 0.90 6.81 -10.95
N ASP A 49 0.91 8.06 -11.42
CA ASP A 49 1.36 9.19 -10.60
C ASP A 49 0.19 9.70 -9.74
N MET A 50 0.19 9.33 -8.47
CA MET A 50 -0.84 9.74 -7.51
C MET A 50 -0.89 11.26 -7.28
N ASN A 51 0.20 11.99 -7.57
CA ASN A 51 0.19 13.46 -7.52
C ASN A 51 -0.61 14.08 -8.67
N LEU A 52 -0.85 13.35 -9.75
CA LEU A 52 -1.71 13.74 -10.86
C LEU A 52 -3.11 13.12 -10.73
N PHE A 53 -3.18 11.85 -10.33
CA PHE A 53 -4.44 11.11 -10.24
C PHE A 53 -5.37 11.69 -9.17
N VAL A 54 -4.91 11.83 -7.91
CA VAL A 54 -5.74 12.29 -6.80
C VAL A 54 -6.33 13.69 -7.04
N PRO A 55 -5.55 14.72 -7.43
CA PRO A 55 -6.14 16.03 -7.72
C PRO A 55 -7.13 16.01 -8.90
N SER A 56 -6.88 15.18 -9.92
CA SER A 56 -7.78 15.04 -11.06
C SER A 56 -9.09 14.36 -10.68
N TYR A 57 -9.02 13.31 -9.85
CA TYR A 57 -10.16 12.62 -9.26
C TYR A 57 -11.03 13.58 -8.41
N LEU A 58 -10.40 14.25 -7.44
CA LEU A 58 -11.10 15.17 -6.54
C LEU A 58 -11.76 16.30 -7.30
N ARG A 59 -11.06 16.92 -8.24
CA ARG A 59 -11.61 18.02 -9.06
C ARG A 59 -12.87 17.57 -9.81
N ARG A 60 -12.88 16.39 -10.41
CA ARG A 60 -14.02 15.89 -11.17
C ARG A 60 -15.18 15.46 -10.27
N LEU A 61 -14.88 14.82 -9.16
CA LEU A 61 -15.90 14.44 -8.18
C LEU A 61 -16.57 15.69 -7.55
N THR A 62 -15.77 16.69 -7.14
CA THR A 62 -16.32 17.92 -6.52
C THR A 62 -17.08 18.80 -7.52
N GLU A 63 -16.78 18.71 -8.82
CA GLU A 63 -17.57 19.38 -9.85
C GLU A 63 -19.00 18.82 -9.91
N GLN A 64 -19.24 17.57 -9.57
CA GLN A 64 -20.59 17.01 -9.46
C GLN A 64 -21.41 17.58 -8.30
N MET A 65 -20.74 18.20 -7.33
CA MET A 65 -21.37 18.80 -6.14
C MET A 65 -21.64 20.29 -6.30
N ARG A 66 -21.23 20.91 -7.42
CA ARG A 66 -21.22 22.37 -7.64
C ARG A 66 -22.58 23.05 -7.57
N ASP A 67 -23.64 22.29 -7.75
CA ASP A 67 -25.04 22.77 -7.64
C ASP A 67 -25.45 23.05 -6.19
N GLN A 68 -24.78 22.47 -5.22
CA GLN A 68 -25.08 22.60 -3.80
C GLN A 68 -23.93 23.24 -3.00
N VAL A 69 -22.68 22.96 -3.31
CA VAL A 69 -21.52 23.44 -2.56
C VAL A 69 -20.42 23.96 -3.49
N ASN A 70 -19.60 24.87 -2.95
CA ASN A 70 -18.43 25.34 -3.68
C ASN A 70 -17.41 24.19 -3.83
N PRO A 71 -16.89 23.90 -5.04
CA PRO A 71 -15.91 22.81 -5.25
C PRO A 71 -14.64 22.94 -4.40
N VAL A 72 -14.23 24.14 -4.00
CA VAL A 72 -13.09 24.35 -3.09
C VAL A 72 -13.40 23.83 -1.70
N ASP A 73 -14.59 24.16 -1.16
CA ASP A 73 -15.02 23.69 0.16
C ASP A 73 -15.22 22.15 0.14
N ALA A 74 -15.80 21.62 -0.95
CA ALA A 74 -15.93 20.17 -1.15
C ALA A 74 -14.57 19.47 -1.17
N THR A 75 -13.57 20.04 -1.86
CA THR A 75 -12.20 19.50 -1.89
C THR A 75 -11.56 19.52 -0.50
N GLN A 76 -11.76 20.57 0.28
CA GLN A 76 -11.24 20.66 1.65
C GLN A 76 -11.89 19.62 2.57
N ALA A 77 -13.21 19.44 2.47
CA ALA A 77 -13.92 18.41 3.24
C ALA A 77 -13.45 17.00 2.89
N LEU A 78 -13.23 16.69 1.60
CA LEU A 78 -12.69 15.40 1.18
C LEU A 78 -11.26 15.17 1.68
N HIS A 79 -10.39 16.18 1.66
CA HIS A 79 -9.04 16.08 2.25
C HIS A 79 -9.11 15.84 3.76
N ARG A 80 -10.03 16.52 4.46
CA ARG A 80 -10.25 16.29 5.88
C ARG A 80 -10.75 14.87 6.14
N ALA A 81 -11.71 14.38 5.35
CA ALA A 81 -12.20 13.00 5.47
C ALA A 81 -11.07 11.97 5.31
N VAL A 82 -10.22 12.14 4.30
CA VAL A 82 -9.06 11.25 4.10
C VAL A 82 -8.11 11.31 5.30
N ALA A 83 -7.85 12.49 5.87
CA ALA A 83 -7.02 12.61 7.07
C ALA A 83 -7.65 11.89 8.27
N GLU A 84 -8.96 11.97 8.46
CA GLU A 84 -9.68 11.25 9.51
C GLU A 84 -9.71 9.74 9.28
N MET A 85 -9.82 9.27 8.02
CA MET A 85 -9.68 7.85 7.67
C MET A 85 -8.31 7.29 8.08
N PHE A 86 -7.22 8.03 7.79
CA PHE A 86 -5.87 7.63 8.19
C PHE A 86 -5.67 7.63 9.70
N ALA A 87 -6.37 8.50 10.42
CA ALA A 87 -6.29 8.61 11.87
C ALA A 87 -7.25 7.65 12.61
N ASN A 88 -8.12 6.93 11.89
CA ASN A 88 -9.13 6.09 12.52
C ASN A 88 -8.52 4.93 13.32
N THR A 89 -9.05 4.75 14.53
CA THR A 89 -8.73 3.64 15.44
C THR A 89 -9.98 2.90 15.90
N ASP A 90 -11.16 3.25 15.38
CA ASP A 90 -12.46 2.69 15.76
C ASP A 90 -12.90 1.64 14.72
N ALA A 91 -12.90 0.37 15.12
CA ALA A 91 -13.33 -0.74 14.28
C ALA A 91 -14.85 -0.82 14.06
N SER A 92 -15.64 0.00 14.74
CA SER A 92 -17.11 0.01 14.57
C SER A 92 -17.58 0.86 13.38
N ARG A 93 -16.67 1.61 12.75
CA ARG A 93 -16.97 2.56 11.68
C ARG A 93 -16.13 2.25 10.44
N THR A 94 -16.78 2.02 9.30
CA THR A 94 -16.07 1.91 8.02
C THR A 94 -15.47 3.27 7.62
N LEU A 95 -14.51 3.25 6.74
CA LEU A 95 -13.91 4.49 6.22
C LEU A 95 -14.91 5.30 5.40
N GLU A 96 -15.87 4.64 4.74
CA GLU A 96 -17.01 5.31 4.10
C GLU A 96 -17.87 6.08 5.13
N ALA A 97 -18.18 5.46 6.28
CA ALA A 97 -18.94 6.12 7.32
C ALA A 97 -18.25 7.40 7.82
N ILE A 98 -16.91 7.39 7.92
CA ILE A 98 -16.12 8.58 8.27
C ILE A 98 -16.24 9.65 7.18
N LEU A 99 -16.10 9.28 5.90
CA LEU A 99 -16.28 10.19 4.78
C LEU A 99 -17.65 10.85 4.82
N LEU A 100 -18.70 10.06 4.94
CA LEU A 100 -20.09 10.56 4.93
C LEU A 100 -20.38 11.48 6.11
N GLU A 101 -19.85 11.18 7.30
CA GLU A 101 -19.99 12.06 8.47
C GLU A 101 -19.30 13.41 8.26
N VAL A 102 -18.11 13.44 7.69
CA VAL A 102 -17.39 14.68 7.38
C VAL A 102 -18.15 15.51 6.35
N LEU A 103 -18.61 14.88 5.26
CA LEU A 103 -19.38 15.58 4.21
C LEU A 103 -20.70 16.13 4.75
N HIS A 104 -21.37 15.39 5.63
CA HIS A 104 -22.59 15.87 6.26
C HIS A 104 -22.33 17.05 7.22
N THR A 105 -21.31 16.93 8.06
CA THR A 105 -20.97 17.93 9.07
C THR A 105 -20.50 19.24 8.46
N ASP A 106 -19.64 19.16 7.45
CA ASP A 106 -18.99 20.35 6.87
C ASP A 106 -19.83 21.01 5.78
N LEU A 107 -20.60 20.21 5.02
CA LEU A 107 -21.24 20.66 3.80
C LEU A 107 -22.76 20.43 3.78
N GLY A 108 -23.32 19.74 4.77
CA GLY A 108 -24.74 19.37 4.79
C GLY A 108 -25.13 18.33 3.72
N ILE A 109 -24.14 17.62 3.12
CA ILE A 109 -24.39 16.58 2.12
C ILE A 109 -24.83 15.31 2.83
N SER A 110 -26.01 14.78 2.47
CA SER A 110 -26.48 13.50 3.00
C SER A 110 -25.78 12.30 2.31
N PRO A 111 -25.80 11.11 2.91
CA PRO A 111 -25.28 9.89 2.26
C PRO A 111 -25.92 9.64 0.88
N GLU A 112 -27.22 9.86 0.74
CA GLU A 112 -27.96 9.66 -0.51
C GLU A 112 -27.49 10.66 -1.58
N GLN A 113 -27.30 11.92 -1.20
CA GLN A 113 -26.78 12.94 -2.11
C GLN A 113 -25.35 12.63 -2.56
N TYR A 114 -24.50 12.16 -1.64
CA TYR A 114 -23.14 11.74 -2.00
C TYR A 114 -23.17 10.55 -2.97
N ALA A 115 -24.04 9.57 -2.76
CA ALA A 115 -24.21 8.43 -3.68
C ALA A 115 -24.62 8.90 -5.08
N GLU A 116 -25.55 9.87 -5.20
CA GLU A 116 -25.94 10.47 -6.48
C GLU A 116 -24.78 11.20 -7.16
N TYR A 117 -23.95 11.94 -6.41
CA TYR A 117 -22.77 12.62 -6.94
C TYR A 117 -21.71 11.63 -7.42
N LEU A 118 -21.48 10.57 -6.65
CA LEU A 118 -20.55 9.50 -7.03
C LEU A 118 -21.05 8.75 -8.28
N GLU A 119 -22.34 8.47 -8.37
CA GLU A 119 -22.92 7.82 -9.55
C GLU A 119 -22.75 8.69 -10.81
N ARG A 120 -23.08 9.99 -10.74
CA ARG A 120 -22.87 10.93 -11.85
C ARG A 120 -21.40 11.03 -12.26
N PHE A 121 -20.50 11.07 -11.28
CA PHE A 121 -19.06 11.06 -11.53
C PHE A 121 -18.62 9.77 -12.25
N CYS A 122 -19.09 8.62 -11.81
CA CYS A 122 -18.78 7.34 -12.44
C CYS A 122 -19.30 7.26 -13.88
N GLN A 123 -20.49 7.80 -14.14
CA GLN A 123 -21.09 7.75 -15.47
C GLN A 123 -20.45 8.73 -16.47
N HIS A 124 -19.93 9.86 -16.03
CA HIS A 124 -19.54 10.95 -16.93
C HIS A 124 -18.07 11.34 -16.89
N ASP A 125 -17.41 11.18 -15.74
CA ASP A 125 -16.08 11.75 -15.51
C ASP A 125 -14.99 10.75 -15.14
N LEU A 126 -15.35 9.60 -14.58
CA LEU A 126 -14.39 8.61 -14.11
C LEU A 126 -13.49 8.11 -15.26
N GLU A 127 -14.06 7.78 -16.42
CA GLU A 127 -13.33 7.28 -17.59
C GLU A 127 -12.29 8.29 -18.13
N ALA A 128 -12.48 9.58 -17.89
CA ALA A 128 -11.51 10.61 -18.26
C ALA A 128 -10.20 10.55 -17.44
N LEU A 129 -10.13 9.73 -16.39
CA LEU A 129 -8.92 9.47 -15.62
C LEU A 129 -8.09 8.30 -16.18
N ARG A 130 -8.67 7.48 -17.06
CA ARG A 130 -8.01 6.33 -17.67
C ARG A 130 -6.60 6.62 -18.23
N PRO A 131 -6.35 7.76 -18.93
CA PRO A 131 -5.01 8.04 -19.44
C PRO A 131 -3.93 8.23 -18.37
N LEU A 132 -4.30 8.34 -17.10
CA LEU A 132 -3.38 8.48 -15.97
C LEU A 132 -2.97 7.13 -15.37
N VAL A 133 -3.54 6.03 -15.84
CA VAL A 133 -3.33 4.68 -15.29
C VAL A 133 -2.87 3.75 -16.40
N THR A 134 -1.80 3.02 -16.16
CA THR A 134 -1.27 1.99 -17.07
C THR A 134 -1.00 0.72 -16.24
N GLY A 135 -1.42 -0.45 -16.73
CA GLY A 135 -1.07 -1.72 -16.11
C GLY A 135 0.43 -1.99 -16.24
N HIS A 136 1.07 -2.48 -15.17
CA HIS A 136 2.42 -2.97 -15.30
C HIS A 136 2.43 -4.28 -16.13
N PRO A 137 3.32 -4.46 -17.11
CA PRO A 137 3.26 -5.59 -18.06
C PRO A 137 3.26 -6.98 -17.42
N LEU A 138 3.84 -7.12 -16.22
CA LEU A 138 3.96 -8.41 -15.53
C LEU A 138 2.87 -8.63 -14.47
N SER A 139 1.94 -7.68 -14.24
CA SER A 139 0.97 -7.78 -13.15
C SER A 139 0.03 -8.97 -13.29
N SER A 140 -0.50 -9.22 -14.51
CA SER A 140 -1.34 -10.41 -14.76
C SER A 140 -0.58 -11.69 -14.48
N GLN A 141 0.69 -11.79 -14.90
CA GLN A 141 1.51 -12.97 -14.68
C GLN A 141 1.82 -13.19 -13.18
N LEU A 142 2.09 -12.13 -12.42
CA LEU A 142 2.28 -12.22 -10.97
C LEU A 142 1.03 -12.76 -10.27
N ILE A 143 -0.15 -12.26 -10.65
CA ILE A 143 -1.44 -12.74 -10.13
C ILE A 143 -1.67 -14.22 -10.50
N GLU A 144 -1.53 -14.56 -11.78
CA GLU A 144 -1.73 -15.91 -12.29
C GLU A 144 -0.76 -16.93 -11.69
N SER A 145 0.53 -16.58 -11.58
CA SER A 145 1.54 -17.44 -10.95
C SER A 145 1.23 -17.65 -9.47
N SER A 146 0.77 -16.62 -8.76
CA SER A 146 0.34 -16.72 -7.36
C SER A 146 -0.87 -17.65 -7.19
N LEU A 147 -1.90 -17.49 -8.05
CA LEU A 147 -3.08 -18.37 -8.07
C LEU A 147 -2.72 -19.83 -8.42
N SER A 148 -1.79 -20.03 -9.36
CA SER A 148 -1.33 -21.36 -9.77
C SER A 148 -0.62 -22.11 -8.64
N ARG A 149 -0.06 -21.39 -7.67
CA ARG A 149 0.47 -21.94 -6.42
C ARG A 149 -0.60 -22.29 -5.38
N GLY A 150 -1.85 -22.01 -5.68
CA GLY A 150 -2.97 -22.18 -4.74
C GLY A 150 -3.04 -21.10 -3.67
N TRP A 151 -2.34 -19.98 -3.84
CA TRP A 151 -2.41 -18.86 -2.89
C TRP A 151 -3.69 -18.06 -3.06
N LYS A 152 -4.21 -17.54 -1.95
CA LYS A 152 -5.23 -16.50 -2.00
C LYS A 152 -4.56 -15.19 -2.43
N VAL A 153 -5.09 -14.53 -3.44
CA VAL A 153 -4.61 -13.23 -3.93
C VAL A 153 -5.51 -12.13 -3.42
N VAL A 154 -4.94 -11.10 -2.82
CA VAL A 154 -5.65 -9.96 -2.23
C VAL A 154 -5.12 -8.67 -2.82
N LEU A 155 -6.02 -7.74 -3.15
CA LEU A 155 -5.65 -6.37 -3.43
C LEU A 155 -5.73 -5.56 -2.13
N ALA A 156 -4.57 -5.27 -1.56
CA ALA A 156 -4.41 -4.57 -0.29
C ALA A 156 -3.97 -3.12 -0.53
N THR A 157 -4.74 -2.36 -1.31
CA THR A 157 -4.52 -0.92 -1.52
C THR A 157 -5.01 -0.10 -0.33
N ASN A 158 -4.49 1.13 -0.14
CA ASN A 158 -5.07 2.02 0.87
C ASN A 158 -6.54 2.32 0.53
N PRO A 159 -7.49 1.96 1.41
CA PRO A 159 -8.92 1.96 1.11
C PRO A 159 -9.56 3.34 1.25
N ILE A 160 -8.97 4.36 0.60
CA ILE A 160 -9.49 5.74 0.60
C ILE A 160 -10.34 6.05 -0.63
N PHE A 161 -10.51 5.08 -1.52
CA PHE A 161 -11.35 5.17 -2.72
C PHE A 161 -12.52 4.20 -2.64
N PRO A 162 -13.65 4.52 -3.32
CA PRO A 162 -14.77 3.58 -3.48
C PRO A 162 -14.36 2.37 -4.32
N ARG A 163 -14.99 1.25 -4.06
CA ARG A 163 -14.76 0.01 -4.81
C ARG A 163 -14.88 0.23 -6.32
N VAL A 164 -15.86 1.00 -6.77
CA VAL A 164 -16.08 1.31 -8.19
C VAL A 164 -14.87 2.00 -8.84
N ALA A 165 -14.18 2.89 -8.12
CA ALA A 165 -12.98 3.55 -8.64
C ALA A 165 -11.75 2.62 -8.64
N ILE A 166 -11.71 1.65 -7.74
CA ILE A 166 -10.66 0.61 -7.72
C ILE A 166 -10.88 -0.33 -8.89
N ASP A 167 -12.12 -0.82 -9.10
CA ASP A 167 -12.47 -1.71 -10.20
C ASP A 167 -12.21 -1.07 -11.57
N ALA A 168 -12.51 0.24 -11.71
CA ALA A 168 -12.18 0.96 -12.93
C ALA A 168 -10.67 0.97 -13.22
N ARG A 169 -9.83 1.21 -12.20
CA ARG A 169 -8.37 1.20 -12.36
C ARG A 169 -7.84 -0.19 -12.72
N LEU A 170 -8.40 -1.26 -12.14
CA LEU A 170 -8.08 -2.63 -12.53
C LEU A 170 -8.47 -2.88 -13.99
N ALA A 171 -9.67 -2.50 -14.39
CA ALA A 171 -10.14 -2.67 -15.77
C ALA A 171 -9.29 -1.88 -16.78
N TRP A 172 -8.88 -0.64 -16.47
CA TRP A 172 -7.98 0.14 -17.33
C TRP A 172 -6.60 -0.47 -17.47
N ALA A 173 -6.15 -1.19 -16.44
CA ALA A 173 -4.89 -1.92 -16.42
C ALA A 173 -5.01 -3.33 -17.01
N GLU A 174 -6.19 -3.72 -17.54
CA GLU A 174 -6.47 -5.04 -18.09
C GLU A 174 -6.28 -6.18 -17.05
N LEU A 175 -6.51 -5.86 -15.75
CA LEU A 175 -6.47 -6.83 -14.67
C LEU A 175 -7.87 -7.33 -14.33
N ASP A 176 -7.99 -8.65 -14.14
CA ASP A 176 -9.25 -9.28 -13.75
C ASP A 176 -9.52 -9.03 -12.25
N GLY A 177 -10.54 -8.23 -11.95
CA GLY A 177 -10.98 -7.97 -10.59
C GLY A 177 -11.49 -9.19 -9.84
N ASP A 178 -12.01 -10.19 -10.56
CA ASP A 178 -12.53 -11.45 -9.99
C ASP A 178 -11.39 -12.42 -9.59
N ALA A 179 -10.16 -12.16 -10.01
CA ALA A 179 -8.99 -12.91 -9.57
C ALA A 179 -8.63 -12.66 -8.09
N PHE A 180 -9.12 -11.58 -7.50
CA PHE A 180 -8.83 -11.24 -6.10
C PHE A 180 -9.88 -11.83 -5.14
N HIS A 181 -9.40 -12.62 -4.18
CA HIS A 181 -10.23 -13.16 -3.09
C HIS A 181 -10.77 -12.06 -2.16
N HIS A 182 -10.07 -10.94 -2.09
CA HIS A 182 -10.50 -9.74 -1.38
C HIS A 182 -9.87 -8.50 -2.00
N VAL A 183 -10.62 -7.39 -1.98
CA VAL A 183 -10.17 -6.06 -2.40
C VAL A 183 -10.53 -5.08 -1.29
N THR A 184 -9.55 -4.37 -0.76
CA THR A 184 -9.79 -3.35 0.25
C THR A 184 -10.37 -2.09 -0.40
N ALA A 185 -11.48 -1.60 0.15
CA ALA A 185 -12.16 -0.39 -0.29
C ALA A 185 -12.86 0.27 0.90
N TYR A 186 -13.16 1.56 0.84
CA TYR A 186 -13.66 2.32 2.00
C TYR A 186 -15.00 1.82 2.53
N GLU A 187 -15.80 1.16 1.70
CA GLU A 187 -17.11 0.63 2.07
C GLU A 187 -17.02 -0.49 3.12
N THR A 188 -15.91 -1.22 3.12
CA THR A 188 -15.75 -2.44 3.93
C THR A 188 -14.53 -2.44 4.83
N ALA A 189 -13.59 -1.54 4.64
CA ALA A 189 -12.40 -1.40 5.46
C ALA A 189 -12.60 -0.39 6.60
N HIS A 190 -11.93 -0.62 7.72
CA HIS A 190 -11.99 0.25 8.90
C HIS A 190 -10.68 0.99 9.13
N PHE A 191 -9.57 0.52 8.58
CA PHE A 191 -8.24 1.06 8.84
C PHE A 191 -7.47 1.27 7.53
N CYS A 192 -6.44 2.15 7.59
CA CYS A 192 -5.49 2.41 6.51
C CYS A 192 -4.09 1.91 6.88
N LYS A 193 -3.27 1.57 5.88
CA LYS A 193 -1.82 1.45 6.06
C LYS A 193 -1.24 2.81 6.48
N PRO A 194 -0.27 2.90 7.39
CA PRO A 194 0.57 1.84 7.92
C PRO A 194 0.07 1.22 9.25
N SER A 195 -1.20 1.34 9.60
CA SER A 195 -1.73 0.71 10.82
C SER A 195 -1.60 -0.83 10.72
N PRO A 196 -1.04 -1.53 11.74
CA PRO A 196 -1.02 -2.98 11.75
C PRO A 196 -2.42 -3.59 11.75
N VAL A 197 -3.41 -2.91 12.32
CA VAL A 197 -4.81 -3.38 12.38
C VAL A 197 -5.42 -3.51 10.97
N PHE A 198 -4.95 -2.72 9.98
CA PHE A 198 -5.35 -2.90 8.58
C PHE A 198 -5.03 -4.32 8.07
N PHE A 199 -3.84 -4.82 8.40
CA PHE A 199 -3.44 -6.17 7.99
C PHE A 199 -4.13 -7.25 8.84
N GLU A 200 -4.32 -7.01 10.14
CA GLU A 200 -5.06 -7.91 11.02
C GLU A 200 -6.50 -8.13 10.52
N GLU A 201 -7.18 -7.08 10.06
CA GLU A 201 -8.52 -7.17 9.47
C GLU A 201 -8.54 -8.04 8.21
N ILE A 202 -7.53 -7.94 7.35
CA ILE A 202 -7.38 -8.80 6.16
C ILE A 202 -7.12 -10.25 6.57
N LEU A 203 -6.21 -10.48 7.53
CA LEU A 203 -5.89 -11.82 8.03
C LEU A 203 -7.10 -12.51 8.64
N GLU A 204 -7.90 -11.79 9.43
CA GLU A 204 -9.13 -12.30 10.01
C GLU A 204 -10.13 -12.72 8.92
N ARG A 205 -10.28 -11.91 7.87
CA ARG A 205 -11.16 -12.23 6.73
C ARG A 205 -10.67 -13.44 5.94
N LEU A 206 -9.36 -13.55 5.73
CA LEU A 206 -8.76 -14.66 4.97
C LEU A 206 -8.71 -15.97 5.76
N GLN A 207 -8.71 -15.90 7.10
CA GLN A 207 -8.46 -17.04 7.98
C GLN A 207 -7.10 -17.72 7.68
N VAL A 208 -6.06 -16.90 7.47
CA VAL A 208 -4.68 -17.32 7.18
C VAL A 208 -3.75 -16.71 8.23
N PRO A 209 -2.80 -17.45 8.79
CA PRO A 209 -1.84 -16.89 9.76
C PRO A 209 -0.88 -15.90 9.05
N ALA A 210 -0.45 -14.87 9.80
CA ALA A 210 0.36 -13.80 9.24
C ALA A 210 1.68 -14.28 8.61
N GLU A 211 2.34 -15.26 9.24
CA GLU A 211 3.58 -15.87 8.75
C GLU A 211 3.44 -16.67 7.45
N ALA A 212 2.20 -16.99 7.07
CA ALA A 212 1.87 -17.60 5.79
C ALA A 212 1.38 -16.57 4.75
N CYS A 213 1.59 -15.30 5.01
CA CYS A 213 1.22 -14.21 4.11
C CYS A 213 2.45 -13.44 3.64
N LEU A 214 2.41 -13.05 2.37
CA LEU A 214 3.39 -12.18 1.72
C LEU A 214 2.73 -10.85 1.37
N MET A 215 3.28 -9.73 1.83
CA MET A 215 2.91 -8.39 1.37
C MET A 215 3.88 -7.92 0.29
N VAL A 216 3.37 -7.57 -0.87
CA VAL A 216 4.11 -7.02 -2.00
C VAL A 216 3.65 -5.59 -2.24
N GLY A 217 4.56 -4.64 -2.20
CA GLY A 217 4.24 -3.23 -2.44
C GLY A 217 5.47 -2.40 -2.77
N ASN A 218 5.26 -1.09 -2.96
CA ASN A 218 6.32 -0.14 -3.33
C ASN A 218 6.57 0.94 -2.27
N ASP A 219 5.72 1.03 -1.23
CA ASP A 219 5.85 2.05 -0.18
C ASP A 219 6.52 1.47 1.07
N ALA A 220 7.76 1.93 1.34
CA ALA A 220 8.58 1.45 2.45
C ALA A 220 8.00 1.75 3.85
N LEU A 221 6.99 2.61 3.96
CA LEU A 221 6.28 2.87 5.23
C LEU A 221 4.94 2.13 5.27
N HIS A 222 4.14 2.27 4.22
CA HIS A 222 2.79 1.75 4.20
C HIS A 222 2.76 0.22 4.05
N ASP A 223 3.47 -0.32 3.05
CA ASP A 223 3.39 -1.75 2.75
C ASP A 223 4.25 -2.58 3.69
N LEU A 224 5.48 -2.12 3.98
CA LEU A 224 6.38 -2.86 4.86
C LEU A 224 5.91 -2.86 6.33
N SER A 225 4.91 -2.05 6.69
CA SER A 225 4.29 -2.12 8.02
C SER A 225 3.59 -3.46 8.28
N ALA A 226 3.29 -4.26 7.24
CA ALA A 226 2.82 -5.64 7.34
C ALA A 226 3.75 -6.52 8.19
N SER A 227 5.05 -6.22 8.23
CA SER A 227 6.01 -6.91 9.10
C SER A 227 5.68 -6.81 10.59
N GLN A 228 4.90 -5.80 11.01
CA GLN A 228 4.50 -5.63 12.42
C GLN A 228 3.54 -6.73 12.89
N VAL A 229 2.77 -7.32 12.00
CA VAL A 229 1.87 -8.44 12.29
C VAL A 229 2.50 -9.80 11.99
N GLY A 230 3.74 -9.84 11.48
CA GLY A 230 4.47 -11.07 11.21
C GLY A 230 4.43 -11.55 9.76
N MET A 231 3.86 -10.78 8.84
CA MET A 231 3.93 -11.10 7.40
C MET A 231 5.35 -10.96 6.87
N GLN A 232 5.69 -11.75 5.85
CA GLN A 232 6.85 -11.50 5.01
C GLN A 232 6.57 -10.32 4.06
N THR A 233 7.61 -9.57 3.69
CA THR A 233 7.46 -8.33 2.92
C THR A 233 8.41 -8.28 1.74
N CYS A 234 7.86 -7.94 0.56
CA CYS A 234 8.59 -7.67 -0.67
C CYS A 234 8.42 -6.20 -1.08
N LEU A 235 9.53 -5.50 -1.29
CA LEU A 235 9.56 -4.13 -1.78
C LEU A 235 9.91 -4.09 -3.26
N LEU A 236 8.99 -3.63 -4.10
CA LEU A 236 9.25 -3.36 -5.50
C LEU A 236 9.98 -2.04 -5.67
N THR A 237 11.13 -2.07 -6.34
CA THR A 237 12.05 -0.92 -6.42
C THR A 237 11.76 0.09 -7.53
N PRO A 238 11.14 -0.24 -8.68
CA PRO A 238 10.95 0.71 -9.78
C PRO A 238 10.16 1.97 -9.39
N TRP A 239 9.10 1.82 -8.57
CA TRP A 239 8.27 2.93 -8.07
C TRP A 239 8.39 3.11 -6.56
N CYS A 240 9.53 2.75 -5.97
CA CYS A 240 9.72 2.74 -4.53
C CYS A 240 9.54 4.13 -3.90
N ILE A 241 8.65 4.22 -2.92
CA ILE A 241 8.37 5.41 -2.12
C ILE A 241 9.05 5.26 -0.75
N LYS A 242 10.06 6.10 -0.49
CA LYS A 242 10.72 6.18 0.82
C LYS A 242 10.23 7.42 1.57
N ARG A 243 9.22 7.25 2.41
CA ARG A 243 8.67 8.33 3.22
C ARG A 243 9.57 8.67 4.41
N ALA A 244 9.50 9.91 4.87
CA ALA A 244 10.10 10.27 6.15
C ALA A 244 9.50 9.41 7.27
N GLY A 245 10.35 8.79 8.09
CA GLY A 245 9.91 7.86 9.15
C GLY A 245 9.80 6.41 8.71
N ALA A 246 10.05 6.06 7.45
CA ALA A 246 10.17 4.67 7.01
C ALA A 246 11.31 3.99 7.78
N ARG A 247 10.97 2.96 8.57
CA ARG A 247 11.90 2.25 9.46
C ARG A 247 11.85 0.73 9.27
N PHE A 248 10.93 0.26 8.44
CA PHE A 248 10.79 -1.16 8.16
C PHE A 248 11.81 -1.57 7.10
N LYS A 249 12.35 -2.77 7.26
CA LYS A 249 13.23 -3.40 6.29
C LYS A 249 12.43 -4.50 5.61
N ALA A 250 12.43 -4.51 4.29
CA ALA A 250 11.84 -5.60 3.52
C ALA A 250 12.63 -6.91 3.74
N ASP A 251 11.94 -8.02 3.70
CA ASP A 251 12.58 -9.34 3.68
C ASP A 251 13.20 -9.61 2.29
N TRP A 252 12.62 -9.01 1.23
CA TRP A 252 13.15 -9.05 -0.13
C TRP A 252 12.92 -7.71 -0.85
N GLU A 253 13.85 -7.31 -1.71
CA GLU A 253 13.77 -6.11 -2.56
C GLU A 253 14.22 -6.48 -3.98
N GLY A 254 13.47 -6.04 -5.00
CA GLY A 254 13.79 -6.28 -6.40
C GLY A 254 12.77 -5.65 -7.34
N ASP A 255 12.79 -6.07 -8.60
CA ASP A 255 11.81 -5.65 -9.59
C ASP A 255 10.75 -6.75 -9.84
N HIS A 256 9.83 -6.47 -10.75
CA HIS A 256 8.72 -7.39 -11.06
C HIS A 256 9.20 -8.68 -11.74
N GLU A 257 10.26 -8.64 -12.57
CA GLU A 257 10.82 -9.83 -13.24
C GLU A 257 11.49 -10.75 -12.22
N GLU A 258 12.24 -10.16 -11.28
CA GLU A 258 12.89 -10.88 -10.20
C GLU A 258 11.86 -11.51 -9.25
N LEU A 259 10.79 -10.77 -8.92
CA LEU A 259 9.70 -11.29 -8.08
C LEU A 259 8.95 -12.43 -8.78
N LEU A 260 8.62 -12.28 -10.07
CA LEU A 260 7.97 -13.34 -10.84
C LEU A 260 8.84 -14.60 -10.88
N SER A 261 10.13 -14.44 -11.18
CA SER A 261 11.09 -15.55 -11.17
C SER A 261 11.16 -16.24 -9.79
N LEU A 262 11.11 -15.48 -8.70
CA LEU A 262 11.10 -16.02 -7.34
C LEU A 262 9.82 -16.83 -7.08
N ILE A 263 8.64 -16.31 -7.45
CA ILE A 263 7.37 -17.01 -7.31
C ILE A 263 7.38 -18.32 -8.13
N GLU A 264 7.89 -18.31 -9.35
CA GLU A 264 7.87 -19.48 -10.24
C GLU A 264 8.90 -20.54 -9.86
N SER A 265 10.12 -20.15 -9.42
CA SER A 265 11.22 -21.08 -9.16
C SER A 265 10.95 -22.04 -7.99
N GLU A 266 10.31 -21.57 -6.93
CA GLU A 266 9.97 -22.44 -5.79
C GLU A 266 8.79 -23.38 -6.07
N GLY A 267 8.00 -23.12 -7.14
CA GLY A 267 6.97 -24.04 -7.62
C GLY A 267 7.52 -25.32 -8.25
N LEU A 268 8.75 -25.28 -8.74
CA LEU A 268 9.41 -26.43 -9.38
C LEU A 268 10.03 -27.43 -8.38
N LEU A 269 10.20 -27.04 -7.11
CA LEU A 269 10.76 -27.92 -6.08
C LEU A 269 9.70 -28.75 -5.33
N SER A 270 8.41 -28.52 -5.60
CA SER A 270 7.28 -29.18 -4.91
C SER A 270 6.53 -30.21 -5.77
N ALA A 271 6.99 -30.49 -6.99
CA ALA A 271 6.46 -31.50 -7.91
C ALA A 271 7.43 -32.71 -8.05
#